data_46f3e8795611d7114a688be71f837245
#
_entry.id   46f3e8795611d7114a688be71f837245
#
_cell.length_a   1.000
_cell.length_b   1.000
_cell.length_c   1.000
_cell.angle_alpha   90.00
_cell.angle_beta   90.00
_cell.angle_gamma   90.00
#
_symmetry.space_group_name_H-M   'P 1'
#
loop_
_entity.id
_entity.type
_entity.pdbx_description
1 polymer ?
#
loop_
_entity_poly.entity_id
_entity_poly.type
_entity_poly.pdbx_seq_one_letter_code
_entity_poly.pdbx_strand_id
1 'polypeptide(L)'
;KDTGADDGEETPSIEVQEEALRFHIDLACESGKALMIHNREADADLLRVLADAPQPESVILHCFSSPLDVAKESLDRGYVLSFAGNVTFKRNEELREAARIAPPEQILVETDAPYMTPEPFRGARNEPAFVGYTAACVAEQRGLAPEALGELVTGNAARIYGIDLGM
;
A
#
# COMPACT_ATOMS: atom_id res chain seq x y z
N LYS A 1 -12.12 11.86 6.87
CA LYS A 1 -13.58 11.68 6.91
C LYS A 1 -13.88 10.26 7.26
N ASP A 2 -14.66 10.07 8.27
CA ASP A 2 -14.95 8.80 8.92
C ASP A 2 -13.68 8.04 9.30
N THR A 3 -13.15 8.43 10.39
CA THR A 3 -11.98 7.81 10.96
C THR A 3 -12.30 6.52 11.68
N GLY A 4 -13.56 6.12 11.74
CA GLY A 4 -14.01 5.06 12.64
C GLY A 4 -13.79 5.41 14.12
N ALA A 5 -13.49 6.68 14.40
CA ALA A 5 -13.41 7.21 15.75
C ALA A 5 -14.84 7.32 16.30
N ASP A 6 -15.35 6.19 16.72
CA ASP A 6 -16.63 6.09 17.44
C ASP A 6 -16.49 6.60 18.89
N ASP A 7 -15.33 7.13 19.25
CA ASP A 7 -14.91 7.40 20.61
C ASP A 7 -14.77 8.89 20.94
N GLY A 8 -15.25 9.78 20.06
CA GLY A 8 -15.22 11.24 20.33
C GLY A 8 -13.82 11.86 20.27
N GLU A 9 -12.83 11.17 19.73
CA GLU A 9 -11.52 11.75 19.43
C GLU A 9 -11.61 12.69 18.23
N GLU A 10 -11.18 13.92 18.40
CA GLU A 10 -11.09 14.88 17.29
C GLU A 10 -9.99 14.44 16.31
N THR A 11 -10.31 14.33 15.03
CA THR A 11 -9.30 14.11 13.99
C THR A 11 -8.31 15.29 14.01
N PRO A 12 -6.99 15.04 14.10
CA PRO A 12 -5.99 16.10 14.04
C PRO A 12 -6.14 16.95 12.78
N SER A 13 -5.80 18.24 12.88
CA SER A 13 -5.82 19.13 11.72
C SER A 13 -4.84 18.64 10.64
N ILE A 14 -5.04 19.08 9.40
CA ILE A 14 -4.17 18.70 8.29
C ILE A 14 -2.73 19.14 8.52
N GLU A 15 -2.51 20.30 9.17
CA GLU A 15 -1.20 20.82 9.49
C GLU A 15 -0.45 19.89 10.45
N VAL A 16 -1.14 19.37 11.46
CA VAL A 16 -0.55 18.41 12.41
C VAL A 16 -0.23 17.09 11.72
N GLN A 17 -1.08 16.62 10.82
CA GLN A 17 -0.84 15.41 10.04
C GLN A 17 0.35 15.58 9.10
N GLU A 18 0.49 16.74 8.44
CA GLU A 18 1.63 17.06 7.59
C GLU A 18 2.94 17.15 8.39
N GLU A 19 2.93 17.78 9.56
CA GLU A 19 4.10 17.85 10.44
C GLU A 19 4.56 16.45 10.85
N ALA A 20 3.61 15.60 11.25
CA ALA A 20 3.88 14.20 11.59
C ALA A 20 4.46 13.42 10.39
N LEU A 21 3.89 13.61 9.20
CA LEU A 21 4.40 12.96 7.99
C LEU A 21 5.83 13.40 7.68
N ARG A 22 6.13 14.70 7.71
CA ARG A 22 7.49 15.24 7.48
C ARG A 22 8.49 14.69 8.48
N PHE A 23 8.13 14.63 9.76
CA PHE A 23 8.96 14.02 10.79
C PHE A 23 9.31 12.56 10.46
N HIS A 24 8.33 11.77 10.02
CA HIS A 24 8.57 10.37 9.66
C HIS A 24 9.36 10.20 8.35
N ILE A 25 9.21 11.12 7.41
CA ILE A 25 10.06 11.17 6.20
C ILE A 25 11.52 11.38 6.59
N ASP A 26 11.81 12.38 7.42
CA ASP A 26 13.17 12.67 7.88
C ASP A 26 13.75 11.47 8.64
N LEU A 27 12.97 10.87 9.54
CA LEU A 27 13.37 9.68 10.29
C LEU A 27 13.68 8.49 9.38
N ALA A 28 12.87 8.27 8.33
CA ALA A 28 13.09 7.21 7.35
C ALA A 28 14.39 7.45 6.57
N CYS A 29 14.63 8.69 6.13
CA CYS A 29 15.88 9.08 5.46
C CYS A 29 17.11 8.88 6.35
N GLU A 30 17.06 9.34 7.61
CA GLU A 30 18.16 9.21 8.57
C GLU A 30 18.47 7.76 8.95
N SER A 31 17.45 6.94 9.07
CA SER A 31 17.58 5.52 9.48
C SER A 31 17.81 4.55 8.33
N GLY A 32 17.66 4.99 7.08
CA GLY A 32 17.69 4.11 5.90
C GLY A 32 16.56 3.07 5.91
N LYS A 33 15.40 3.41 6.49
CA LYS A 33 14.25 2.51 6.57
C LYS A 33 13.18 2.89 5.55
N ALA A 34 12.43 1.88 5.10
CA ALA A 34 11.26 2.12 4.27
C ALA A 34 10.20 2.92 5.05
N LEU A 35 9.59 3.89 4.36
CA LEU A 35 8.46 4.67 4.87
C LEU A 35 7.16 4.04 4.38
N MET A 36 6.36 3.49 5.29
CA MET A 36 5.02 3.00 4.98
C MET A 36 3.97 4.03 5.39
N ILE A 37 3.10 4.40 4.46
CA ILE A 37 2.13 5.49 4.63
C ILE A 37 0.71 4.95 4.52
N HIS A 38 -0.12 5.27 5.52
CA HIS A 38 -1.57 5.15 5.42
C HIS A 38 -2.13 6.42 4.77
N ASN A 39 -2.87 6.26 3.68
CA ASN A 39 -3.55 7.35 3.01
C ASN A 39 -5.05 7.10 2.93
N ARG A 40 -5.82 8.07 3.41
CA ARG A 40 -7.27 8.03 3.33
C ARG A 40 -7.83 9.40 2.95
N GLU A 41 -8.29 9.51 1.69
CA GLU A 41 -8.89 10.74 1.14
C GLU A 41 -7.98 12.00 1.24
N ALA A 42 -6.64 11.80 1.23
CA ALA A 42 -5.65 12.87 1.34
C ALA A 42 -4.61 12.86 0.20
N ASP A 43 -4.98 12.31 -0.96
CA ASP A 43 -4.06 12.05 -2.08
C ASP A 43 -3.26 13.29 -2.50
N ALA A 44 -3.94 14.42 -2.70
CA ALA A 44 -3.30 15.64 -3.16
C ALA A 44 -2.29 16.21 -2.13
N ASP A 45 -2.66 16.20 -0.84
CA ASP A 45 -1.79 16.69 0.23
C ASP A 45 -0.61 15.75 0.43
N LEU A 46 -0.84 14.44 0.40
CA LEU A 46 0.21 13.43 0.49
C LEU A 46 1.24 13.60 -0.63
N LEU A 47 0.79 13.64 -1.88
CA LEU A 47 1.68 13.76 -3.03
C LEU A 47 2.43 15.10 -3.04
N ARG A 48 1.80 16.19 -2.58
CA ARG A 48 2.43 17.49 -2.42
C ARG A 48 3.54 17.45 -1.37
N VAL A 49 3.28 16.89 -0.20
CA VAL A 49 4.28 16.77 0.88
C VAL A 49 5.46 15.92 0.43
N LEU A 50 5.19 14.76 -0.19
CA LEU A 50 6.24 13.87 -0.69
C LEU A 50 7.06 14.49 -1.83
N ALA A 51 6.50 15.41 -2.63
CA ALA A 51 7.23 16.12 -3.68
C ALA A 51 8.20 17.16 -3.13
N ASP A 52 7.90 17.75 -1.98
CA ASP A 52 8.63 18.85 -1.35
C ASP A 52 9.61 18.39 -0.24
N ALA A 53 9.56 17.10 0.12
CA ALA A 53 10.36 16.53 1.20
C ALA A 53 11.57 15.72 0.66
N PRO A 54 12.58 15.43 1.52
CA PRO A 54 13.60 14.44 1.20
C PRO A 54 12.98 13.10 0.81
N GLN A 55 13.69 12.33 -0.04
CA GLN A 55 13.17 11.07 -0.55
C GLN A 55 13.76 9.87 0.23
N PRO A 56 12.97 9.13 1.02
CA PRO A 56 13.39 7.85 1.57
C PRO A 56 13.75 6.84 0.48
N GLU A 57 14.60 5.86 0.78
CA GLU A 57 14.96 4.80 -0.17
C GLU A 57 13.75 4.03 -0.71
N SER A 58 12.73 3.86 0.11
CA SER A 58 11.48 3.21 -0.29
C SER A 58 10.30 3.89 0.38
N VAL A 59 9.31 4.28 -0.42
CA VAL A 59 8.00 4.77 0.03
C VAL A 59 6.95 3.76 -0.36
N ILE A 60 6.15 3.29 0.60
CA ILE A 60 5.09 2.31 0.41
C ILE A 60 3.75 2.96 0.71
N LEU A 61 2.84 2.95 -0.24
CA LEU A 61 1.45 3.30 -0.01
C LEU A 61 0.71 2.03 0.42
N HIS A 62 0.47 1.93 1.72
CA HIS A 62 -0.17 0.80 2.38
C HIS A 62 -1.67 0.76 2.06
N CYS A 63 -2.22 -0.45 1.92
CA CYS A 63 -3.64 -0.70 1.63
C CYS A 63 -4.16 0.22 0.52
N PHE A 64 -3.39 0.26 -0.60
CA PHE A 64 -3.63 1.22 -1.67
C PHE A 64 -5.10 1.22 -2.10
N SER A 65 -5.72 2.40 -2.04
CA SER A 65 -7.16 2.58 -2.27
C SER A 65 -7.49 3.83 -3.08
N SER A 66 -6.45 4.52 -3.58
CA SER A 66 -6.59 5.78 -4.31
C SER A 66 -6.97 5.54 -5.79
N PRO A 67 -7.44 6.58 -6.52
CA PRO A 67 -7.74 6.51 -7.94
C PRO A 67 -6.53 6.15 -8.81
N LEU A 68 -6.81 5.77 -10.06
CA LEU A 68 -5.78 5.30 -11.00
C LEU A 68 -4.76 6.37 -11.39
N ASP A 69 -5.15 7.64 -11.45
CA ASP A 69 -4.23 8.76 -11.72
C ASP A 69 -3.21 8.94 -10.58
N VAL A 70 -3.66 8.80 -9.33
CA VAL A 70 -2.78 8.79 -8.15
C VAL A 70 -1.84 7.58 -8.17
N ALA A 71 -2.34 6.41 -8.59
CA ALA A 71 -1.50 5.23 -8.77
C ALA A 71 -0.37 5.50 -9.77
N LYS A 72 -0.70 6.03 -10.95
CA LYS A 72 0.28 6.36 -12.00
C LYS A 72 1.34 7.34 -11.51
N GLU A 73 0.90 8.44 -10.89
CA GLU A 73 1.83 9.44 -10.35
C GLU A 73 2.75 8.85 -9.26
N SER A 74 2.20 8.01 -8.38
CA SER A 74 2.99 7.33 -7.35
C SER A 74 4.02 6.38 -7.94
N LEU A 75 3.64 5.60 -8.96
CA LEU A 75 4.54 4.70 -9.67
C LEU A 75 5.64 5.45 -10.43
N ASP A 76 5.31 6.57 -11.10
CA ASP A 76 6.27 7.42 -11.80
C ASP A 76 7.32 8.02 -10.85
N ARG A 77 6.96 8.20 -9.57
CA ARG A 77 7.87 8.63 -8.51
C ARG A 77 8.68 7.50 -7.86
N GLY A 78 8.47 6.25 -8.28
CA GLY A 78 9.15 5.08 -7.74
C GLY A 78 8.54 4.52 -6.45
N TYR A 79 7.33 4.95 -6.07
CA TYR A 79 6.66 4.45 -4.86
C TYR A 79 6.11 3.04 -5.09
N VAL A 80 6.03 2.29 -4.01
CA VAL A 80 5.52 0.91 -3.99
C VAL A 80 4.05 0.92 -3.59
N LEU A 81 3.20 0.25 -4.36
CA LEU A 81 1.80 0.06 -4.02
C LEU A 81 1.61 -1.30 -3.34
N SER A 82 1.07 -1.29 -2.12
CA SER A 82 0.73 -2.51 -1.39
C SER A 82 -0.77 -2.76 -1.47
N PHE A 83 -1.15 -3.86 -2.11
CA PHE A 83 -2.55 -4.22 -2.36
C PHE A 83 -3.09 -5.12 -1.25
N ALA A 84 -4.23 -4.72 -0.67
CA ALA A 84 -4.97 -5.48 0.31
C ALA A 84 -6.20 -6.17 -0.32
N GLY A 85 -7.04 -6.79 0.48
CA GLY A 85 -8.22 -7.51 0.01
C GLY A 85 -9.21 -6.69 -0.80
N ASN A 86 -9.18 -5.36 -0.70
CA ASN A 86 -10.02 -4.44 -1.48
C ASN A 86 -9.80 -4.55 -3.00
N VAL A 87 -8.63 -5.02 -3.47
CA VAL A 87 -8.38 -5.27 -4.90
C VAL A 87 -9.32 -6.34 -5.47
N THR A 88 -9.78 -7.28 -4.63
CA THR A 88 -10.71 -8.35 -5.03
C THR A 88 -12.15 -7.89 -5.18
N PHE A 89 -12.50 -6.67 -4.71
CA PHE A 89 -13.87 -6.19 -4.71
C PHE A 89 -14.34 -5.84 -6.11
N LYS A 90 -15.52 -6.33 -6.51
CA LYS A 90 -16.05 -6.19 -7.88
C LYS A 90 -16.03 -4.76 -8.41
N ARG A 91 -16.32 -3.77 -7.56
CA ARG A 91 -16.40 -2.35 -7.96
C ARG A 91 -15.04 -1.65 -8.09
N ASN A 92 -13.95 -2.29 -7.64
CA ASN A 92 -12.62 -1.65 -7.55
C ASN A 92 -11.77 -1.98 -8.79
N GLU A 93 -12.28 -1.70 -9.99
CA GLU A 93 -11.57 -1.94 -11.25
C GLU A 93 -10.29 -1.11 -11.36
N GLU A 94 -10.29 0.13 -10.87
CA GLU A 94 -9.10 0.98 -10.89
C GLU A 94 -7.94 0.42 -10.07
N LEU A 95 -8.24 -0.26 -8.95
CA LEU A 95 -7.19 -0.94 -8.16
C LEU A 95 -6.60 -2.14 -8.92
N ARG A 96 -7.45 -2.87 -9.66
CA ARG A 96 -6.96 -3.96 -10.52
C ARG A 96 -6.12 -3.42 -11.67
N GLU A 97 -6.52 -2.30 -12.27
CA GLU A 97 -5.71 -1.63 -13.29
C GLU A 97 -4.39 -1.12 -12.70
N ALA A 98 -4.39 -0.52 -11.50
CA ALA A 98 -3.17 -0.12 -10.81
C ALA A 98 -2.24 -1.32 -10.58
N ALA A 99 -2.78 -2.48 -10.15
CA ALA A 99 -2.01 -3.71 -9.99
C ALA A 99 -1.44 -4.23 -11.32
N ARG A 100 -2.18 -4.05 -12.43
CA ARG A 100 -1.76 -4.46 -13.78
C ARG A 100 -0.60 -3.63 -14.30
N ILE A 101 -0.64 -2.30 -14.11
CA ILE A 101 0.36 -1.38 -14.66
C ILE A 101 1.59 -1.21 -13.76
N ALA A 102 1.51 -1.57 -12.47
CA ALA A 102 2.63 -1.42 -11.55
C ALA A 102 3.88 -2.17 -12.04
N PRO A 103 5.07 -1.53 -12.08
CA PRO A 103 6.33 -2.22 -12.33
C PRO A 103 6.52 -3.38 -11.35
N PRO A 104 7.15 -4.49 -11.77
CA PRO A 104 7.32 -5.66 -10.90
C PRO A 104 7.94 -5.34 -9.54
N GLU A 105 8.90 -4.42 -9.49
CA GLU A 105 9.62 -4.01 -8.29
C GLU A 105 8.83 -3.06 -7.37
N GLN A 106 7.68 -2.53 -7.84
CA GLN A 106 6.89 -1.55 -7.11
C GLN A 106 5.55 -2.12 -6.58
N ILE A 107 5.49 -3.42 -6.36
CA ILE A 107 4.25 -4.08 -5.92
C ILE A 107 4.49 -4.92 -4.67
N LEU A 108 3.57 -4.82 -3.72
CA LEU A 108 3.44 -5.68 -2.55
C LEU A 108 1.98 -6.14 -2.40
N VAL A 109 1.78 -7.16 -1.59
CA VAL A 109 0.45 -7.62 -1.14
C VAL A 109 0.42 -7.74 0.37
N GLU A 110 -0.73 -7.47 0.95
CA GLU A 110 -0.96 -7.47 2.39
C GLU A 110 -2.38 -7.91 2.73
N THR A 111 -2.69 -8.05 4.01
CA THR A 111 -4.05 -8.36 4.47
C THR A 111 -4.82 -7.14 4.94
N ASP A 112 -4.17 -6.23 5.63
CA ASP A 112 -4.80 -5.18 6.47
C ASP A 112 -5.77 -5.77 7.52
N ALA A 113 -5.46 -6.98 8.01
CA ALA A 113 -6.30 -7.66 9.00
C ALA A 113 -6.39 -6.83 10.30
N PRO A 114 -7.58 -6.75 10.91
CA PRO A 114 -8.80 -7.54 10.67
C PRO A 114 -9.75 -6.97 9.61
N TYR A 115 -9.34 -5.92 8.90
CA TYR A 115 -10.12 -5.23 7.87
C TYR A 115 -9.86 -5.81 6.47
N MET A 116 -10.53 -5.26 5.45
CA MET A 116 -10.31 -5.55 4.02
C MET A 116 -10.37 -7.03 3.63
N THR A 117 -11.23 -7.81 4.27
CA THR A 117 -11.40 -9.23 3.96
C THR A 117 -11.66 -9.44 2.47
N PRO A 118 -10.83 -10.24 1.76
CA PRO A 118 -10.97 -10.45 0.32
C PRO A 118 -12.20 -11.28 -0.04
N GLU A 119 -12.63 -11.20 -1.30
CA GLU A 119 -13.58 -12.18 -1.84
C GLU A 119 -12.92 -13.58 -1.83
N PRO A 120 -13.68 -14.67 -1.58
CA PRO A 120 -15.14 -14.71 -1.37
C PRO A 120 -15.59 -14.53 0.09
N PHE A 121 -14.71 -14.12 0.99
CA PHE A 121 -14.96 -14.10 2.44
C PHE A 121 -15.43 -12.74 2.96
N ARG A 122 -15.86 -11.84 2.10
CA ARG A 122 -16.37 -10.54 2.53
C ARG A 122 -17.44 -10.65 3.61
N GLY A 123 -17.31 -9.78 4.63
CA GLY A 123 -18.21 -9.79 5.80
C GLY A 123 -17.72 -10.66 6.96
N ALA A 124 -16.74 -11.54 6.74
CA ALA A 124 -16.02 -12.19 7.82
C ALA A 124 -14.88 -11.32 8.33
N ARG A 125 -14.35 -11.62 9.50
CA ARG A 125 -13.12 -11.00 10.00
C ARG A 125 -11.93 -11.47 9.16
N ASN A 126 -11.10 -10.54 8.73
CA ASN A 126 -9.89 -10.86 7.99
C ASN A 126 -8.79 -11.45 8.90
N GLU A 127 -7.92 -12.28 8.32
CA GLU A 127 -6.80 -12.92 9.01
C GLU A 127 -5.59 -13.04 8.07
N PRO A 128 -4.36 -13.19 8.59
CA PRO A 128 -3.14 -13.24 7.76
C PRO A 128 -3.17 -14.31 6.66
N ALA A 129 -3.82 -15.45 6.90
CA ALA A 129 -3.95 -16.54 5.92
C ALA A 129 -4.67 -16.11 4.62
N PHE A 130 -5.49 -15.06 4.68
CA PHE A 130 -6.24 -14.58 3.52
C PHE A 130 -5.41 -13.76 2.53
N VAL A 131 -4.15 -13.44 2.83
CA VAL A 131 -3.24 -12.78 1.87
C VAL A 131 -3.14 -13.55 0.55
N GLY A 132 -3.26 -14.88 0.58
CA GLY A 132 -3.24 -15.71 -0.62
C GLY A 132 -4.34 -15.38 -1.63
N TYR A 133 -5.53 -14.96 -1.18
CA TYR A 133 -6.63 -14.54 -2.07
C TYR A 133 -6.36 -13.18 -2.72
N THR A 134 -5.76 -12.26 -1.97
CA THR A 134 -5.28 -10.98 -2.51
C THR A 134 -4.21 -11.22 -3.57
N ALA A 135 -3.21 -12.04 -3.25
CA ALA A 135 -2.14 -12.38 -4.17
C ALA A 135 -2.66 -13.08 -5.45
N ALA A 136 -3.59 -14.03 -5.31
CA ALA A 136 -4.20 -14.70 -6.46
C ALA A 136 -4.91 -13.73 -7.40
N CYS A 137 -5.68 -12.77 -6.86
CA CYS A 137 -6.34 -11.74 -7.64
C CYS A 137 -5.31 -10.87 -8.39
N VAL A 138 -4.25 -10.41 -7.70
CA VAL A 138 -3.19 -9.61 -8.32
C VAL A 138 -2.44 -10.39 -9.39
N ALA A 139 -2.15 -11.68 -9.16
CA ALA A 139 -1.52 -12.57 -10.14
C ALA A 139 -2.37 -12.67 -11.42
N GLU A 140 -3.67 -12.89 -11.27
CA GLU A 140 -4.61 -12.94 -12.39
C GLU A 140 -4.58 -11.64 -13.22
N GLN A 141 -4.61 -10.47 -12.57
CA GLN A 141 -4.56 -9.19 -13.26
C GLN A 141 -3.26 -8.98 -14.04
N ARG A 142 -2.17 -9.57 -13.59
CA ARG A 142 -0.85 -9.48 -14.21
C ARG A 142 -0.56 -10.62 -15.20
N GLY A 143 -1.47 -11.58 -15.36
CA GLY A 143 -1.25 -12.76 -16.18
C GLY A 143 -0.13 -13.68 -15.67
N LEU A 144 0.07 -13.71 -14.36
CA LEU A 144 1.09 -14.52 -13.70
C LEU A 144 0.45 -15.71 -12.98
N ALA A 145 1.23 -16.80 -12.81
CA ALA A 145 0.87 -17.84 -11.85
C ALA A 145 0.95 -17.29 -10.41
N PRO A 146 0.08 -17.74 -9.48
CA PRO A 146 0.12 -17.28 -8.09
C PRO A 146 1.48 -17.47 -7.43
N GLU A 147 2.18 -18.55 -7.72
CA GLU A 147 3.51 -18.86 -7.20
C GLU A 147 4.55 -17.83 -7.68
N ALA A 148 4.51 -17.49 -8.97
CA ALA A 148 5.42 -16.49 -9.56
C ALA A 148 5.19 -15.09 -8.95
N LEU A 149 3.93 -14.72 -8.69
CA LEU A 149 3.65 -13.49 -7.96
C LEU A 149 4.16 -13.58 -6.51
N GLY A 150 3.97 -14.72 -5.84
CA GLY A 150 4.46 -14.96 -4.49
C GLY A 150 5.97 -14.75 -4.38
N GLU A 151 6.75 -15.30 -5.30
CA GLU A 151 8.21 -15.11 -5.39
C GLU A 151 8.57 -13.63 -5.60
N LEU A 152 7.89 -12.97 -6.53
CA LEU A 152 8.09 -11.56 -6.85
C LEU A 152 7.88 -10.67 -5.63
N VAL A 153 6.72 -10.76 -4.97
CA VAL A 153 6.39 -9.87 -3.84
C VAL A 153 7.22 -10.20 -2.60
N THR A 154 7.61 -11.47 -2.41
CA THR A 154 8.55 -11.87 -1.35
C THR A 154 9.92 -11.26 -1.59
N GLY A 155 10.44 -11.31 -2.81
CA GLY A 155 11.69 -10.64 -3.19
C GLY A 155 11.64 -9.13 -2.99
N ASN A 156 10.53 -8.50 -3.36
CA ASN A 156 10.31 -7.07 -3.12
C ASN A 156 10.31 -6.74 -1.62
N ALA A 157 9.59 -7.51 -0.81
CA ALA A 157 9.55 -7.32 0.63
C ALA A 157 10.94 -7.47 1.25
N ALA A 158 11.69 -8.51 0.86
CA ALA A 158 13.04 -8.75 1.33
C ALA A 158 13.97 -7.55 1.00
N ARG A 159 13.92 -7.06 -0.23
CA ARG A 159 14.71 -5.89 -0.66
C ARG A 159 14.31 -4.63 0.09
N ILE A 160 13.02 -4.32 0.20
CA ILE A 160 12.49 -3.09 0.82
C ILE A 160 12.78 -3.05 2.32
N TYR A 161 12.63 -4.18 3.01
CA TYR A 161 12.81 -4.26 4.47
C TYR A 161 14.21 -4.72 4.89
N GLY A 162 15.10 -5.00 3.94
CA GLY A 162 16.46 -5.48 4.23
C GLY A 162 16.47 -6.85 4.94
N ILE A 163 15.57 -7.76 4.52
CA ILE A 163 15.43 -9.10 5.11
C ILE A 163 16.29 -10.08 4.30
N ASP A 164 17.20 -10.79 4.98
CA ASP A 164 17.91 -11.92 4.39
C ASP A 164 17.00 -13.16 4.42
N LEU A 165 16.65 -13.68 3.25
CA LEU A 165 15.79 -14.86 3.12
C LEU A 165 16.57 -16.18 3.29
N GLY A 166 17.89 -16.13 3.41
CA GLY A 166 18.73 -17.32 3.63
C GLY A 166 18.71 -18.33 2.47
N MET A 167 18.40 -17.87 1.23
CA MET A 167 18.35 -18.70 0.03
C MET A 167 19.72 -18.82 -0.63
#